data_bd2bd092d8c314eee6e440d2dbbfb1ca
#
_entry.id   bd2bd092d8c314eee6e440d2dbbfb1ca
#
_cell.length_a   1.000
_cell.length_b   1.000
_cell.length_c   1.000
_cell.angle_alpha   90.00
_cell.angle_beta   90.00
_cell.angle_gamma   90.00
#
_symmetry.space_group_name_H-M   'P 1'
#
loop_
_entity.id
_entity.type
_entity.pdbx_description
1 polymer ?
#
loop_
_entity_poly.entity_id
_entity_poly.type
_entity_poly.pdbx_seq_one_letter_code
_entity_poly.pdbx_strand_id
1 'polypeptide(L)'
;MISVSVTLSDWLYRAVLSKSVLTLSRDYFRLRKPLERRVYELARKHCGRQPEWRVSIEVLHKKSGSASPRRVFRKMIRDMIAADTLPDYTLAEEAGDVLRVTPREVVERARTPLGAPQLTPEAIEEARALAPGWDIYALEADWRRYWAATGRPRLASARKAFLGYVRARAAEKG
;
A
#
# COMPACT_ATOMS: atom_id res chain seq x y z
N MET A 1 33.09 12.74 -25.87
CA MET A 1 31.73 12.80 -25.27
C MET A 1 30.73 12.72 -26.41
N ILE A 2 29.88 11.71 -26.45
CA ILE A 2 28.87 11.56 -27.51
C ILE A 2 27.61 12.29 -27.02
N SER A 3 27.13 13.27 -27.79
CA SER A 3 25.89 13.98 -27.53
C SER A 3 24.79 13.37 -28.39
N VAL A 4 23.63 13.10 -27.77
CA VAL A 4 22.42 12.65 -28.45
C VAL A 4 21.35 13.71 -28.27
N SER A 5 20.78 14.19 -29.39
CA SER A 5 19.67 15.12 -29.40
C SER A 5 18.39 14.39 -29.82
N VAL A 6 17.29 14.59 -29.08
CA VAL A 6 15.99 14.01 -29.38
C VAL A 6 14.95 15.12 -29.48
N THR A 7 14.27 15.21 -30.64
CA THR A 7 13.17 16.16 -30.85
C THR A 7 11.85 15.45 -30.59
N LEU A 8 11.04 15.99 -29.68
CA LEU A 8 9.70 15.46 -29.39
C LEU A 8 8.70 16.07 -30.36
N SER A 9 7.67 15.27 -30.75
CA SER A 9 6.51 15.80 -31.45
C SER A 9 5.68 16.72 -30.53
N ASP A 10 4.99 17.69 -31.11
CA ASP A 10 4.21 18.70 -30.32
C ASP A 10 3.20 18.06 -29.35
N TRP A 11 2.51 17.01 -29.79
CA TRP A 11 1.53 16.34 -28.93
C TRP A 11 2.20 15.66 -27.71
N LEU A 12 3.37 15.04 -27.92
CA LEU A 12 4.13 14.42 -26.84
C LEU A 12 4.71 15.45 -25.90
N TYR A 13 5.24 16.54 -26.43
CA TYR A 13 5.74 17.66 -25.66
C TYR A 13 4.65 18.26 -24.76
N ARG A 14 3.47 18.52 -25.33
CA ARG A 14 2.30 19.02 -24.57
C ARG A 14 1.83 18.01 -23.51
N ALA A 15 1.84 16.70 -23.81
CA ALA A 15 1.47 15.67 -22.84
C ALA A 15 2.46 15.64 -21.66
N VAL A 16 3.75 15.87 -21.89
CA VAL A 16 4.76 15.97 -20.81
C VAL A 16 4.51 17.22 -19.96
N LEU A 17 4.28 18.37 -20.59
CA LEU A 17 4.02 19.62 -19.87
C LEU A 17 2.74 19.56 -19.03
N SER A 18 1.68 18.95 -19.56
CA SER A 18 0.40 18.76 -18.84
C SER A 18 0.43 17.62 -17.82
N LYS A 19 1.60 16.95 -17.61
CA LYS A 19 1.76 15.78 -16.75
C LYS A 19 0.80 14.62 -17.09
N SER A 20 0.40 14.52 -18.35
CA SER A 20 -0.49 13.45 -18.87
C SER A 20 0.28 12.19 -19.27
N VAL A 21 1.55 12.08 -18.88
CA VAL A 21 2.40 10.92 -19.11
C VAL A 21 2.57 10.11 -17.84
N LEU A 22 2.71 8.80 -18.00
CA LEU A 22 2.98 7.91 -16.87
C LEU A 22 4.49 7.83 -16.60
N THR A 23 4.88 8.11 -15.37
CA THR A 23 6.25 7.86 -14.91
C THR A 23 6.44 6.39 -14.62
N LEU A 24 7.41 5.76 -15.26
CA LEU A 24 7.79 4.37 -15.03
C LEU A 24 8.95 4.29 -14.04
N SER A 25 9.00 3.22 -13.25
CA SER A 25 10.16 2.90 -12.42
C SER A 25 11.39 2.61 -13.28
N ARG A 26 12.59 2.89 -12.76
CA ARG A 26 13.83 2.47 -13.42
C ARG A 26 13.93 0.95 -13.57
N ASP A 27 13.36 0.20 -12.64
CA ASP A 27 13.38 -1.25 -12.65
C ASP A 27 12.43 -1.85 -13.71
N TYR A 28 11.51 -1.06 -14.27
CA TYR A 28 10.71 -1.46 -15.44
C TYR A 28 11.60 -1.95 -16.60
N PHE A 29 12.73 -1.30 -16.84
CA PHE A 29 13.63 -1.66 -17.93
C PHE A 29 14.37 -2.99 -17.70
N ARG A 30 14.35 -3.53 -16.48
CA ARG A 30 14.88 -4.86 -16.14
C ARG A 30 13.89 -5.99 -16.47
N LEU A 31 12.61 -5.68 -16.66
CA LEU A 31 11.59 -6.67 -17.07
C LEU A 31 11.94 -7.20 -18.47
N ARG A 32 12.10 -8.52 -18.57
CA ARG A 32 12.53 -9.15 -19.84
C ARG A 32 11.36 -9.64 -20.68
N LYS A 33 10.24 -10.04 -20.05
CA LYS A 33 9.08 -10.59 -20.75
C LYS A 33 8.12 -9.48 -21.18
N PRO A 34 7.70 -9.46 -22.46
CA PRO A 34 6.77 -8.43 -22.97
C PRO A 34 5.47 -8.34 -22.17
N LEU A 35 4.92 -9.48 -21.73
CA LEU A 35 3.70 -9.51 -20.92
C LEU A 35 3.91 -8.83 -19.55
N GLU A 36 5.05 -9.04 -18.88
CA GLU A 36 5.36 -8.37 -17.61
C GLU A 36 5.39 -6.86 -17.78
N ARG A 37 6.05 -6.35 -18.82
CA ARG A 37 6.07 -4.92 -19.16
C ARG A 37 4.65 -4.40 -19.38
N ARG A 38 3.85 -5.13 -20.16
CA ARG A 38 2.49 -4.71 -20.47
C ARG A 38 1.58 -4.70 -19.24
N VAL A 39 1.67 -5.71 -18.40
CA VAL A 39 0.91 -5.77 -17.14
C VAL A 39 1.35 -4.64 -16.21
N TYR A 40 2.63 -4.34 -16.12
CA TYR A 40 3.14 -3.20 -15.33
C TYR A 40 2.57 -1.86 -15.83
N GLU A 41 2.58 -1.61 -17.15
CA GLU A 41 2.01 -0.38 -17.72
C GLU A 41 0.52 -0.22 -17.42
N LEU A 42 -0.25 -1.32 -17.54
CA LEU A 42 -1.67 -1.34 -17.21
C LEU A 42 -1.88 -1.12 -15.71
N ALA A 43 -1.08 -1.75 -14.86
CA ALA A 43 -1.10 -1.51 -13.41
C ALA A 43 -0.83 -0.04 -13.09
N ARG A 44 0.21 0.55 -13.70
CA ARG A 44 0.56 1.95 -13.50
C ARG A 44 -0.55 2.90 -13.91
N LYS A 45 -1.21 2.60 -15.04
CA LYS A 45 -2.33 3.40 -15.55
C LYS A 45 -3.58 3.30 -14.68
N HIS A 46 -3.93 2.09 -14.25
CA HIS A 46 -5.23 1.83 -13.63
C HIS A 46 -5.20 1.82 -12.10
N CYS A 47 -4.11 1.38 -11.49
CA CYS A 47 -3.95 1.45 -10.03
C CYS A 47 -3.72 2.90 -9.58
N GLY A 48 -2.85 3.64 -10.28
CA GLY A 48 -2.58 5.05 -9.98
C GLY A 48 -2.25 5.29 -8.51
N ARG A 49 -3.09 6.08 -7.82
CA ARG A 49 -3.00 6.36 -6.38
C ARG A 49 -3.95 5.49 -5.52
N GLN A 50 -4.67 4.55 -6.17
CA GLN A 50 -5.58 3.66 -5.46
C GLN A 50 -4.80 2.61 -4.67
N PRO A 51 -5.34 2.11 -3.56
CA PRO A 51 -4.69 1.07 -2.76
C PRO A 51 -4.60 -0.27 -3.49
N GLU A 52 -5.45 -0.49 -4.47
CA GLU A 52 -5.46 -1.69 -5.32
C GLU A 52 -6.23 -1.45 -6.61
N TRP A 53 -5.98 -2.32 -7.59
CA TRP A 53 -6.75 -2.44 -8.82
C TRP A 53 -7.15 -3.89 -9.06
N ARG A 54 -8.43 -4.14 -9.31
CA ARG A 54 -8.98 -5.46 -9.64
C ARG A 54 -9.42 -5.51 -11.09
N VAL A 55 -9.06 -6.56 -11.78
CA VAL A 55 -9.39 -6.75 -13.20
C VAL A 55 -9.59 -8.23 -13.50
N SER A 56 -10.63 -8.60 -14.25
CA SER A 56 -10.78 -9.97 -14.71
C SER A 56 -9.65 -10.36 -15.67
N ILE A 57 -9.23 -11.62 -15.62
CA ILE A 57 -8.19 -12.16 -16.53
C ILE A 57 -8.61 -11.97 -17.99
N GLU A 58 -9.92 -12.06 -18.29
CA GLU A 58 -10.42 -11.81 -19.63
C GLU A 58 -10.21 -10.37 -20.11
N VAL A 59 -10.56 -9.40 -19.29
CA VAL A 59 -10.36 -7.97 -19.61
C VAL A 59 -8.86 -7.65 -19.71
N LEU A 60 -8.05 -8.22 -18.81
CA LEU A 60 -6.61 -8.06 -18.85
C LEU A 60 -6.01 -8.64 -20.14
N HIS A 61 -6.48 -9.82 -20.57
CA HIS A 61 -6.06 -10.45 -21.81
C HIS A 61 -6.34 -9.54 -23.02
N LYS A 62 -7.56 -9.02 -23.13
CA LYS A 62 -7.93 -8.05 -24.19
C LYS A 62 -7.06 -6.79 -24.16
N LYS A 63 -6.84 -6.21 -22.97
CA LYS A 63 -6.03 -4.99 -22.80
C LYS A 63 -4.53 -5.22 -23.01
N SER A 64 -4.04 -6.44 -22.80
CA SER A 64 -2.62 -6.77 -22.98
C SER A 64 -2.21 -6.86 -24.44
N GLY A 65 -3.19 -7.09 -25.34
CA GLY A 65 -2.91 -7.37 -26.77
C GLY A 65 -2.26 -8.73 -27.02
N SER A 66 -2.30 -9.64 -26.03
CA SER A 66 -1.75 -10.99 -26.19
C SER A 66 -2.56 -11.82 -27.16
N ALA A 67 -1.91 -12.42 -28.16
CA ALA A 67 -2.52 -13.36 -29.08
C ALA A 67 -2.60 -14.81 -28.54
N SER A 68 -2.07 -15.06 -27.33
CA SER A 68 -2.06 -16.39 -26.73
C SER A 68 -3.48 -16.86 -26.40
N PRO A 69 -3.80 -18.17 -26.55
CA PRO A 69 -5.06 -18.69 -26.06
C PRO A 69 -5.28 -18.38 -24.57
N ARG A 70 -6.52 -18.13 -24.17
CA ARG A 70 -6.88 -17.71 -22.79
C ARG A 70 -6.31 -18.63 -21.71
N ARG A 71 -6.30 -19.95 -21.95
CA ARG A 71 -5.70 -20.92 -21.03
C ARG A 71 -4.20 -20.68 -20.81
N VAL A 72 -3.47 -20.40 -21.90
CA VAL A 72 -2.03 -20.12 -21.87
C VAL A 72 -1.78 -18.77 -21.19
N PHE A 73 -2.57 -17.75 -21.53
CA PHE A 73 -2.47 -16.44 -20.89
C PHE A 73 -2.67 -16.53 -19.37
N ARG A 74 -3.69 -17.27 -18.91
CA ARG A 74 -3.92 -17.50 -17.47
C ARG A 74 -2.70 -18.14 -16.79
N LYS A 75 -2.11 -19.15 -17.44
CA LYS A 75 -0.88 -19.77 -16.93
C LYS A 75 0.25 -18.75 -16.82
N MET A 76 0.45 -17.91 -17.85
CA MET A 76 1.49 -16.87 -17.85
C MET A 76 1.29 -15.86 -16.69
N ILE A 77 0.04 -15.51 -16.39
CA ILE A 77 -0.28 -14.62 -15.23
C ILE A 77 0.05 -15.32 -13.92
N ARG A 78 -0.30 -16.61 -13.75
CA ARG A 78 0.06 -17.39 -12.53
C ARG A 78 1.56 -17.53 -12.36
N ASP A 79 2.28 -17.78 -13.44
CA ASP A 79 3.75 -17.83 -13.44
C ASP A 79 4.34 -16.46 -13.02
N MET A 80 3.73 -15.35 -13.46
CA MET A 80 4.13 -14.00 -13.07
C MET A 80 3.84 -13.71 -11.60
N ILE A 81 2.70 -14.16 -11.07
CA ILE A 81 2.35 -14.06 -9.64
C ILE A 81 3.39 -14.83 -8.81
N ALA A 82 3.69 -16.08 -9.20
CA ALA A 82 4.64 -16.92 -8.48
C ALA A 82 6.08 -16.36 -8.49
N ALA A 83 6.47 -15.73 -9.60
CA ALA A 83 7.80 -15.14 -9.75
C ALA A 83 7.93 -13.77 -9.07
N ASP A 84 6.83 -13.10 -8.79
CA ASP A 84 6.74 -11.76 -8.15
C ASP A 84 7.72 -10.71 -8.73
N THR A 85 7.83 -10.68 -10.07
CA THR A 85 8.86 -9.91 -10.80
C THR A 85 8.55 -8.44 -11.00
N LEU A 86 7.29 -8.00 -10.82
CA LEU A 86 6.91 -6.61 -11.07
C LEU A 86 7.52 -5.66 -10.02
N PRO A 87 8.20 -4.57 -10.41
CA PRO A 87 8.91 -3.73 -9.47
C PRO A 87 8.01 -3.05 -8.42
N ASP A 88 6.99 -2.32 -8.82
CA ASP A 88 6.21 -1.47 -7.91
C ASP A 88 4.92 -2.15 -7.40
N TYR A 89 4.63 -3.36 -7.87
CA TYR A 89 3.35 -4.03 -7.62
C TYR A 89 3.51 -5.48 -7.22
N THR A 90 2.61 -5.95 -6.37
CA THR A 90 2.36 -7.37 -6.14
C THR A 90 1.07 -7.78 -6.82
N LEU A 91 1.03 -9.03 -7.26
CA LEU A 91 -0.11 -9.62 -7.95
C LEU A 91 -0.69 -10.78 -7.12
N ALA A 92 -2.01 -10.90 -7.10
CA ALA A 92 -2.69 -12.05 -6.51
C ALA A 92 -3.90 -12.44 -7.36
N GLU A 93 -4.13 -13.73 -7.53
CA GLU A 93 -5.36 -14.24 -8.15
C GLU A 93 -6.45 -14.38 -7.08
N GLU A 94 -7.64 -13.85 -7.36
CA GLU A 94 -8.82 -13.97 -6.52
C GLU A 94 -9.86 -14.89 -7.16
N ALA A 95 -10.85 -15.30 -6.38
CA ALA A 95 -11.98 -16.07 -6.88
C ALA A 95 -12.68 -15.36 -8.05
N GLY A 96 -13.20 -16.12 -9.02
CA GLY A 96 -13.88 -15.55 -10.18
C GLY A 96 -12.94 -15.09 -11.31
N ASP A 97 -11.71 -15.61 -11.38
CA ASP A 97 -10.76 -15.30 -12.46
C ASP A 97 -10.35 -13.81 -12.47
N VAL A 98 -10.17 -13.25 -11.28
CA VAL A 98 -9.81 -11.84 -11.06
C VAL A 98 -8.35 -11.73 -10.64
N LEU A 99 -7.61 -10.82 -11.28
CA LEU A 99 -6.29 -10.38 -10.85
C LEU A 99 -6.43 -9.15 -9.97
N ARG A 100 -5.89 -9.23 -8.75
CA ARG A 100 -5.67 -8.09 -7.88
C ARG A 100 -4.23 -7.61 -8.00
N VAL A 101 -4.09 -6.31 -8.21
CA VAL A 101 -2.81 -5.60 -8.30
C VAL A 101 -2.72 -4.64 -7.13
N THR A 102 -1.69 -4.75 -6.31
CA THR A 102 -1.51 -3.92 -5.11
C THR A 102 -0.13 -3.24 -5.15
N PRO A 103 -0.02 -1.92 -4.95
CA PRO A 103 1.28 -1.27 -4.82
C PRO A 103 2.09 -1.86 -3.67
N ARG A 104 3.39 -2.13 -3.88
CA ARG A 104 4.28 -2.71 -2.85
C ARG A 104 4.36 -1.83 -1.61
N GLU A 105 4.39 -0.51 -1.78
CA GLU A 105 4.39 0.42 -0.65
C GLU A 105 3.14 0.29 0.26
N VAL A 106 1.98 -0.08 -0.30
CA VAL A 106 0.75 -0.34 0.48
C VAL A 106 0.91 -1.64 1.28
N VAL A 107 1.49 -2.67 0.65
CA VAL A 107 1.75 -3.96 1.30
C VAL A 107 2.80 -3.79 2.41
N GLU A 108 3.87 -3.06 2.15
CA GLU A 108 4.92 -2.79 3.14
C GLU A 108 4.41 -1.96 4.31
N ARG A 109 3.62 -0.90 4.05
CA ARG A 109 2.95 -0.14 5.12
C ARG A 109 2.03 -1.01 5.98
N ALA A 110 1.36 -1.99 5.38
CA ALA A 110 0.53 -2.92 6.12
C ALA A 110 1.36 -3.95 6.93
N ARG A 111 2.55 -4.29 6.46
CA ARG A 111 3.50 -5.22 7.12
C ARG A 111 4.38 -4.54 8.15
N THR A 112 4.70 -3.25 7.95
CA THR A 112 5.52 -2.49 8.90
C THR A 112 4.78 -2.41 10.23
N PRO A 113 5.37 -2.89 11.33
CA PRO A 113 4.77 -2.75 12.64
C PRO A 113 4.49 -1.27 12.88
N LEU A 114 3.26 -0.95 13.27
CA LEU A 114 2.91 0.43 13.63
C LEU A 114 3.89 0.89 14.72
N GLY A 115 4.53 2.03 14.51
CA GLY A 115 5.31 2.69 15.55
C GLY A 115 4.44 2.92 16.79
N ALA A 116 5.06 3.12 17.95
CA ALA A 116 4.32 3.39 19.17
C ALA A 116 3.31 4.53 18.95
N PRO A 117 2.04 4.38 19.39
CA PRO A 117 1.03 5.41 19.20
C PRO A 117 1.50 6.74 19.81
N GLN A 118 1.41 7.82 19.05
CA GLN A 118 1.74 9.15 19.53
C GLN A 118 0.53 9.75 20.26
N LEU A 119 0.75 10.22 21.49
CA LEU A 119 -0.25 10.95 22.27
C LEU A 119 0.09 12.44 22.21
N THR A 120 -0.93 13.26 22.10
CA THR A 120 -0.78 14.71 22.15
C THR A 120 -0.75 15.19 23.62
N PRO A 121 -0.18 16.37 23.93
CA PRO A 121 -0.22 16.93 25.27
C PRO A 121 -1.65 17.01 25.85
N GLU A 122 -2.63 17.34 25.00
CA GLU A 122 -4.05 17.43 25.38
C GLU A 122 -4.60 16.08 25.86
N ALA A 123 -4.18 14.97 25.20
CA ALA A 123 -4.58 13.63 25.62
C ALA A 123 -4.03 13.23 26.99
N ILE A 124 -2.83 13.70 27.31
CA ILE A 124 -2.20 13.51 28.63
C ILE A 124 -2.94 14.32 29.70
N GLU A 125 -3.29 15.57 29.44
CA GLU A 125 -4.07 16.40 30.37
C GLU A 125 -5.47 15.85 30.62
N GLU A 126 -6.16 15.36 29.60
CA GLU A 126 -7.44 14.68 29.76
C GLU A 126 -7.32 13.40 30.60
N ALA A 127 -6.25 12.64 30.42
CA ALA A 127 -5.99 11.46 31.23
C ALA A 127 -5.76 11.80 32.72
N ARG A 128 -5.09 12.92 33.01
CA ARG A 128 -4.93 13.44 34.39
C ARG A 128 -6.27 13.77 35.01
N ALA A 129 -7.17 14.38 34.29
CA ALA A 129 -8.51 14.69 34.77
C ALA A 129 -9.35 13.42 35.06
N LEU A 130 -9.12 12.33 34.28
CA LEU A 130 -9.82 11.05 34.46
C LEU A 130 -9.28 10.20 35.62
N ALA A 131 -8.00 10.35 35.98
CA ALA A 131 -7.35 9.57 37.05
C ALA A 131 -6.54 10.50 37.93
N PRO A 132 -7.18 11.31 38.79
CA PRO A 132 -6.48 12.23 39.69
C PRO A 132 -5.57 11.47 40.64
N GLY A 133 -4.35 11.96 40.79
CA GLY A 133 -3.35 11.36 41.71
C GLY A 133 -2.59 10.16 41.15
N TRP A 134 -2.90 9.73 39.89
CA TRP A 134 -2.14 8.67 39.25
C TRP A 134 -0.97 9.20 38.43
N ASP A 135 0.09 8.40 38.35
CA ASP A 135 1.19 8.67 37.40
C ASP A 135 0.76 8.36 35.98
N ILE A 136 0.39 9.40 35.23
CA ILE A 136 -0.11 9.29 33.86
C ILE A 136 0.95 8.77 32.89
N TYR A 137 2.22 9.07 33.12
CA TYR A 137 3.32 8.58 32.30
C TYR A 137 3.56 7.08 32.52
N ALA A 138 3.39 6.59 33.74
CA ALA A 138 3.42 5.16 34.03
C ALA A 138 2.23 4.46 33.36
N LEU A 139 1.02 5.04 33.40
CA LEU A 139 -0.16 4.52 32.68
C LEU A 139 0.04 4.52 31.16
N GLU A 140 0.67 5.55 30.62
CA GLU A 140 1.01 5.60 29.20
C GLU A 140 1.97 4.46 28.83
N ALA A 141 3.00 4.24 29.63
CA ALA A 141 3.97 3.16 29.40
C ALA A 141 3.29 1.77 29.45
N ASP A 142 2.38 1.56 30.43
CA ASP A 142 1.62 0.33 30.55
C ASP A 142 0.68 0.10 29.37
N TRP A 143 -0.03 1.15 28.94
CA TRP A 143 -0.88 1.10 27.77
C TRP A 143 -0.09 0.77 26.50
N ARG A 144 1.09 1.36 26.31
CA ARG A 144 1.96 1.05 25.17
C ARG A 144 2.43 -0.41 25.20
N ARG A 145 2.74 -0.96 26.37
CA ARG A 145 3.08 -2.38 26.55
C ARG A 145 1.88 -3.27 26.22
N TYR A 146 0.70 -2.93 26.72
CA TYR A 146 -0.54 -3.63 26.41
C TYR A 146 -0.83 -3.62 24.92
N TRP A 147 -0.77 -2.45 24.26
CA TRP A 147 -0.96 -2.32 22.82
C TRP A 147 0.05 -3.15 22.03
N ALA A 148 1.31 -3.18 22.44
CA ALA A 148 2.34 -4.00 21.81
C ALA A 148 2.07 -5.51 21.99
N ALA A 149 1.63 -5.94 23.16
CA ALA A 149 1.30 -7.33 23.48
C ALA A 149 0.05 -7.84 22.74
N THR A 150 -0.89 -6.95 22.41
CA THR A 150 -2.10 -7.28 21.63
C THR A 150 -1.87 -7.29 20.10
N GLY A 151 -0.62 -7.33 19.64
CA GLY A 151 -0.29 -7.44 18.23
C GLY A 151 -0.26 -6.10 17.48
N ARG A 152 -0.14 -4.98 18.19
CA ARG A 152 -0.03 -3.62 17.60
C ARG A 152 -1.19 -3.28 16.67
N PRO A 153 -2.46 -3.38 17.12
CA PRO A 153 -3.60 -3.12 16.25
C PRO A 153 -3.58 -1.66 15.76
N ARG A 154 -4.11 -1.44 14.57
CA ARG A 154 -4.32 -0.10 14.03
C ARG A 154 -5.38 0.62 14.85
N LEU A 155 -4.99 1.74 15.48
CA LEU A 155 -5.90 2.57 16.26
C LEU A 155 -6.52 3.65 15.36
N ALA A 156 -7.84 3.77 15.37
CA ALA A 156 -8.53 4.88 14.71
C ALA A 156 -8.18 6.24 15.38
N SER A 157 -7.90 6.20 16.70
CA SER A 157 -7.44 7.34 17.49
C SER A 157 -6.65 6.84 18.69
N ALA A 158 -5.36 7.16 18.75
CA ALA A 158 -4.51 6.85 19.88
C ALA A 158 -5.03 7.51 21.18
N ARG A 159 -5.50 8.77 21.10
CA ARG A 159 -6.13 9.49 22.22
C ARG A 159 -7.32 8.71 22.78
N LYS A 160 -8.32 8.36 21.94
CA LYS A 160 -9.51 7.64 22.42
C LYS A 160 -9.17 6.29 23.01
N ALA A 161 -8.24 5.55 22.41
CA ALA A 161 -7.80 4.25 22.93
C ALA A 161 -7.10 4.37 24.28
N PHE A 162 -6.20 5.35 24.44
CA PHE A 162 -5.52 5.61 25.72
C PHE A 162 -6.50 6.04 26.81
N LEU A 163 -7.39 7.00 26.54
CA LEU A 163 -8.39 7.43 27.52
C LEU A 163 -9.35 6.30 27.91
N GLY A 164 -9.72 5.41 26.99
CA GLY A 164 -10.48 4.20 27.28
C GLY A 164 -9.73 3.25 28.23
N TYR A 165 -8.42 3.06 28.01
CA TYR A 165 -7.56 2.27 28.89
C TYR A 165 -7.46 2.86 30.30
N VAL A 166 -7.26 4.19 30.40
CA VAL A 166 -7.22 4.90 31.70
C VAL A 166 -8.53 4.73 32.47
N ARG A 167 -9.69 4.90 31.81
CA ARG A 167 -11.00 4.69 32.44
C ARG A 167 -11.19 3.27 32.94
N ALA A 168 -10.81 2.28 32.16
CA ALA A 168 -10.92 0.87 32.57
C ALA A 168 -10.06 0.61 33.81
N ARG A 169 -8.83 1.11 33.85
CA ARG A 169 -7.93 0.97 35.00
C ARG A 169 -8.41 1.71 36.24
N ALA A 170 -8.97 2.91 36.06
CA ALA A 170 -9.56 3.65 37.17
C ALA A 170 -10.78 2.94 37.78
N ALA A 171 -11.61 2.30 36.94
CA ALA A 171 -12.76 1.53 37.38
C ALA A 171 -12.41 0.20 38.11
N GLU A 172 -11.23 -0.38 37.83
CA GLU A 172 -10.75 -1.61 38.50
C GLU A 172 -10.23 -1.35 39.95
N LYS A 173 -9.95 -0.10 40.29
CA LYS A 173 -9.36 0.26 41.58
C LYS A 173 -10.28 1.07 42.50
N GLY A 174 -11.45 1.48 42.01
CA GLY A 174 -12.48 2.15 42.80
C GLY A 174 -13.55 1.17 43.24
#